data_4830c88e1d681f55d3c15bfad49ebda3
#
_entry.id   4830c88e1d681f55d3c15bfad49ebda3
#
_cell.length_a   1.000
_cell.length_b   1.000
_cell.length_c   1.000
_cell.angle_alpha   90.00
_cell.angle_beta   90.00
_cell.angle_gamma   90.00
#
_symmetry.space_group_name_H-M   'P 1'
#
loop_
_entity.id
_entity.type
_entity.pdbx_description
1 polymer ?
#
loop_
_entity_poly.entity_id
_entity_poly.type
_entity_poly.pdbx_seq_one_letter_code
_entity_poly.pdbx_strand_id
1 'polypeptide(L)'
;LLVIAMSVMIIGLSALIVGMNGADPGPSIIVGTIFATVYSLISYYASSSVALSVSGAKRIEKAQAPDLYNLIENLCIANGQPMPAVYIIDDASPNAFATGRDPEHASIAFTTGILKLLTREELEGVAAHELSHVKNYDIRVMTIVVVLVGLISLIADIMIHLRFRGSDKNNAGIALVLIGIALALLSPIFAKIIQLAVSRSREYL
;
A
#
# COMPACT_ATOMS: atom_id res chain seq x y z
N LEU A 1 13.05 -7.82 -1.61
CA LEU A 1 13.99 -6.91 -0.93
C LEU A 1 13.29 -6.01 0.09
N LEU A 2 12.23 -5.29 -0.29
CA LEU A 2 11.52 -4.33 0.55
C LEU A 2 10.90 -4.98 1.80
N VAL A 3 10.24 -6.12 1.66
CA VAL A 3 9.66 -6.90 2.79
C VAL A 3 10.74 -7.37 3.76
N ILE A 4 11.89 -7.82 3.24
CA ILE A 4 13.03 -8.22 4.07
C ILE A 4 13.59 -7.03 4.86
N ALA A 5 13.80 -5.89 4.20
CA ALA A 5 14.28 -4.68 4.85
C ALA A 5 13.35 -4.23 5.99
N MET A 6 12.04 -4.33 5.77
CA MET A 6 11.02 -4.02 6.76
C MET A 6 11.05 -5.00 7.95
N SER A 7 11.15 -6.29 7.68
CA SER A 7 11.26 -7.30 8.74
C SER A 7 12.48 -7.06 9.60
N VAL A 8 13.63 -6.77 9.00
CA VAL A 8 14.88 -6.43 9.70
C VAL A 8 14.70 -5.18 10.55
N MET A 9 14.01 -4.17 10.04
CA MET A 9 13.73 -2.94 10.78
C MET A 9 12.86 -3.20 12.02
N ILE A 10 11.78 -3.99 11.88
CA ILE A 10 10.89 -4.34 13.00
C ILE A 10 11.65 -5.11 14.08
N ILE A 11 12.41 -6.13 13.67
CA ILE A 11 13.20 -6.96 14.58
C ILE A 11 14.26 -6.10 15.29
N GLY A 12 15.00 -5.29 14.55
CA GLY A 12 16.02 -4.42 15.09
C GLY A 12 15.46 -3.40 16.08
N LEU A 13 14.32 -2.78 15.76
CA LEU A 13 13.68 -1.81 16.62
C LEU A 13 13.15 -2.47 17.92
N SER A 14 12.54 -3.64 17.82
CA SER A 14 12.06 -4.37 19.00
C SER A 14 13.20 -4.78 19.93
N ALA A 15 14.32 -5.27 19.38
CA ALA A 15 15.51 -5.62 20.14
C ALA A 15 16.15 -4.38 20.82
N LEU A 16 16.21 -3.26 20.10
CA LEU A 16 16.73 -1.99 20.63
C LEU A 16 15.91 -1.51 21.83
N ILE A 17 14.58 -1.48 21.70
CA ILE A 17 13.67 -1.01 22.77
C ILE A 17 13.82 -1.87 24.02
N VAL A 18 13.91 -3.20 23.87
CA VAL A 18 14.06 -4.10 25.01
C VAL A 18 15.44 -3.98 25.64
N GLY A 19 16.52 -3.87 24.84
CA GLY A 19 17.88 -3.68 25.33
C GLY A 19 18.07 -2.36 26.08
N MET A 20 17.42 -1.28 25.64
CA MET A 20 17.46 0.01 26.33
C MET A 20 16.81 -0.01 27.72
N ASN A 21 15.89 -0.94 27.96
CA ASN A 21 15.28 -1.18 29.27
C ASN A 21 16.07 -2.18 30.15
N GLY A 22 17.27 -2.59 29.73
CA GLY A 22 18.12 -3.52 30.46
C GLY A 22 17.65 -4.96 30.47
N ALA A 23 16.68 -5.32 29.62
CA ALA A 23 16.20 -6.68 29.49
C ALA A 23 16.93 -7.45 28.37
N ASP A 24 16.94 -8.80 28.44
CA ASP A 24 17.50 -9.63 27.38
C ASP A 24 16.74 -9.42 26.07
N PRO A 25 17.40 -9.01 24.97
CA PRO A 25 16.76 -8.83 23.68
C PRO A 25 16.37 -10.14 22.96
N GLY A 26 16.87 -11.31 23.42
CA GLY A 26 16.63 -12.60 22.78
C GLY A 26 15.14 -12.92 22.57
N PRO A 27 14.30 -12.89 23.61
CA PRO A 27 12.86 -13.12 23.45
C PRO A 27 12.17 -12.12 22.51
N SER A 28 12.60 -10.85 22.52
CA SER A 28 12.00 -9.82 21.66
C SER A 28 12.33 -10.02 20.19
N ILE A 29 13.50 -10.57 19.87
CA ILE A 29 13.87 -10.93 18.50
C ILE A 29 12.94 -12.03 17.97
N ILE A 30 12.63 -13.04 18.78
CA ILE A 30 11.72 -14.12 18.40
C ILE A 30 10.31 -13.58 18.15
N VAL A 31 9.78 -12.81 19.09
CA VAL A 31 8.45 -12.20 18.96
C VAL A 31 8.40 -11.24 17.77
N GLY A 32 9.42 -10.39 17.60
CA GLY A 32 9.54 -9.48 16.47
C GLY A 32 9.58 -10.21 15.12
N THR A 33 10.28 -11.34 15.05
CA THR A 33 10.33 -12.17 13.83
C THR A 33 8.97 -12.77 13.49
N ILE A 34 8.28 -13.34 14.48
CA ILE A 34 6.91 -13.87 14.30
C ILE A 34 5.98 -12.77 13.84
N PHE A 35 5.99 -11.61 14.52
CA PHE A 35 5.16 -10.48 14.17
C PHE A 35 5.44 -9.95 12.76
N ALA A 36 6.72 -9.76 12.41
CA ALA A 36 7.13 -9.31 11.07
C ALA A 36 6.69 -10.28 9.98
N THR A 37 6.78 -11.59 10.23
CA THR A 37 6.36 -12.62 9.27
C THR A 37 4.85 -12.60 9.08
N VAL A 38 4.09 -12.64 10.18
CA VAL A 38 2.61 -12.61 10.13
C VAL A 38 2.11 -11.31 9.48
N TYR A 39 2.68 -10.17 9.86
CA TYR A 39 2.36 -8.88 9.27
C TYR A 39 2.64 -8.86 7.77
N SER A 40 3.79 -9.36 7.32
CA SER A 40 4.15 -9.42 5.91
C SER A 40 3.18 -10.27 5.09
N LEU A 41 2.76 -11.41 5.63
CA LEU A 41 1.76 -12.26 5.00
C LEU A 41 0.39 -11.56 4.90
N ILE A 42 -0.11 -11.03 6.02
CA ILE A 42 -1.38 -10.30 6.03
C ILE A 42 -1.33 -9.13 5.05
N SER A 43 -0.26 -8.35 5.06
CA SER A 43 -0.07 -7.22 4.18
C SER A 43 -0.08 -7.62 2.71
N TYR A 44 0.59 -8.71 2.35
CA TYR A 44 0.62 -9.22 0.98
C TYR A 44 -0.77 -9.61 0.48
N TYR A 45 -1.58 -10.27 1.31
CA TYR A 45 -2.91 -10.74 0.92
C TYR A 45 -4.01 -9.68 1.07
N ALA A 46 -3.92 -8.81 2.06
CA ALA A 46 -4.97 -7.85 2.40
C ALA A 46 -4.79 -6.46 1.77
N SER A 47 -3.62 -6.13 1.26
CA SER A 47 -3.27 -4.78 0.79
C SER A 47 -4.21 -4.22 -0.27
N SER A 48 -4.62 -5.02 -1.23
CA SER A 48 -5.59 -4.64 -2.26
C SER A 48 -6.95 -4.29 -1.64
N SER A 49 -7.44 -5.12 -0.73
CA SER A 49 -8.70 -4.89 -0.03
C SER A 49 -8.64 -3.64 0.86
N VAL A 50 -7.50 -3.39 1.49
CA VAL A 50 -7.28 -2.19 2.31
C VAL A 50 -7.30 -0.93 1.43
N ALA A 51 -6.56 -0.93 0.31
CA ALA A 51 -6.53 0.20 -0.62
C ALA A 51 -7.93 0.54 -1.14
N LEU A 52 -8.70 -0.45 -1.55
CA LEU A 52 -10.08 -0.28 -2.02
C LEU A 52 -11.02 0.22 -0.90
N SER A 53 -10.90 -0.32 0.32
CA SER A 53 -11.72 0.10 1.45
C SER A 53 -11.45 1.54 1.88
N VAL A 54 -10.18 1.92 1.97
CA VAL A 54 -9.78 3.30 2.33
C VAL A 54 -10.24 4.30 1.29
N SER A 55 -10.23 3.90 0.00
CA SER A 55 -10.72 4.74 -1.10
C SER A 55 -12.26 4.77 -1.20
N GLY A 56 -12.99 4.05 -0.37
CA GLY A 56 -14.45 3.96 -0.48
C GLY A 56 -14.94 3.26 -1.75
N ALA A 57 -14.11 2.43 -2.35
CA ALA A 57 -14.40 1.75 -3.61
C ALA A 57 -15.51 0.70 -3.43
N LYS A 58 -16.50 0.74 -4.29
CA LYS A 58 -17.62 -0.21 -4.34
C LYS A 58 -17.46 -1.10 -5.56
N ARG A 59 -17.44 -2.42 -5.35
CA ARG A 59 -17.42 -3.38 -6.44
C ARG A 59 -18.69 -3.27 -7.26
N ILE A 60 -18.54 -3.31 -8.57
CA ILE A 60 -19.65 -3.32 -9.52
C ILE A 60 -19.67 -4.60 -10.33
N GLU A 61 -20.88 -5.00 -10.70
CA GLU A 61 -21.13 -6.10 -11.62
C GLU A 61 -21.49 -5.55 -13.02
N LYS A 62 -21.36 -6.38 -14.05
CA LYS A 62 -21.65 -6.01 -15.45
C LYS A 62 -23.01 -5.33 -15.64
N ALA A 63 -24.02 -5.77 -14.90
CA ALA A 63 -25.38 -5.23 -14.98
C ALA A 63 -25.49 -3.76 -14.48
N GLN A 64 -24.58 -3.33 -13.60
CA GLN A 64 -24.62 -2.00 -12.99
C GLN A 64 -23.95 -0.90 -13.85
N ALA A 65 -22.92 -1.29 -14.62
CA ALA A 65 -22.22 -0.39 -15.54
C ALA A 65 -21.75 -1.17 -16.78
N PRO A 66 -22.66 -1.56 -17.67
CA PRO A 66 -22.32 -2.44 -18.80
C PRO A 66 -21.29 -1.86 -19.75
N ASP A 67 -21.34 -0.53 -20.00
CA ASP A 67 -20.41 0.12 -20.91
C ASP A 67 -18.96 0.11 -20.40
N LEU A 68 -18.76 0.45 -19.12
CA LEU A 68 -17.44 0.40 -18.47
C LEU A 68 -16.94 -1.04 -18.41
N TYR A 69 -17.81 -1.97 -18.01
CA TYR A 69 -17.44 -3.38 -17.88
C TYR A 69 -17.01 -3.98 -19.23
N ASN A 70 -17.79 -3.72 -20.31
CA ASN A 70 -17.46 -4.19 -21.65
C ASN A 70 -16.17 -3.55 -22.20
N LEU A 71 -15.92 -2.27 -21.88
CA LEU A 71 -14.67 -1.61 -22.26
C LEU A 71 -13.46 -2.34 -21.68
N ILE A 72 -13.47 -2.61 -20.37
CA ILE A 72 -12.39 -3.30 -19.67
C ILE A 72 -12.25 -4.75 -20.17
N GLU A 73 -13.39 -5.45 -20.35
CA GLU A 73 -13.42 -6.83 -20.86
C GLU A 73 -12.78 -6.93 -22.25
N ASN A 74 -13.11 -6.02 -23.16
CA ASN A 74 -12.53 -5.98 -24.51
C ASN A 74 -11.01 -5.74 -24.48
N LEU A 75 -10.54 -4.83 -23.61
CA LEU A 75 -9.11 -4.59 -23.43
C LEU A 75 -8.39 -5.81 -22.86
N CYS A 76 -9.01 -6.50 -21.90
CA CYS A 76 -8.45 -7.73 -21.34
C CYS A 76 -8.34 -8.84 -22.37
N ILE A 77 -9.37 -9.03 -23.22
CA ILE A 77 -9.36 -10.00 -24.32
C ILE A 77 -8.26 -9.65 -25.33
N ALA A 78 -8.17 -8.39 -25.73
CA ALA A 78 -7.16 -7.92 -26.68
C ALA A 78 -5.72 -8.13 -26.20
N ASN A 79 -5.49 -7.98 -24.89
CA ASN A 79 -4.17 -8.08 -24.25
C ASN A 79 -3.85 -9.49 -23.72
N GLY A 80 -4.80 -10.43 -23.80
CA GLY A 80 -4.65 -11.78 -23.25
C GLY A 80 -4.49 -11.79 -21.73
N GLN A 81 -5.24 -10.92 -21.02
CA GLN A 81 -5.20 -10.78 -19.57
C GLN A 81 -6.49 -11.27 -18.91
N PRO A 82 -6.43 -11.79 -17.68
CA PRO A 82 -7.64 -12.04 -16.90
C PRO A 82 -8.38 -10.75 -16.58
N MET A 83 -9.71 -10.84 -16.50
CA MET A 83 -10.56 -9.70 -16.15
C MET A 83 -10.38 -9.32 -14.68
N PRO A 84 -9.94 -8.09 -14.34
CA PRO A 84 -9.86 -7.64 -12.97
C PRO A 84 -11.25 -7.40 -12.37
N ALA A 85 -11.34 -7.39 -11.05
CA ALA A 85 -12.54 -6.92 -10.38
C ALA A 85 -12.67 -5.39 -10.57
N VAL A 86 -13.87 -4.93 -10.98
CA VAL A 86 -14.11 -3.52 -11.32
C VAL A 86 -14.80 -2.83 -10.16
N TYR A 87 -14.32 -1.62 -9.83
CA TYR A 87 -14.81 -0.80 -8.72
C TYR A 87 -15.11 0.62 -9.17
N ILE A 88 -16.09 1.25 -8.52
CA ILE A 88 -16.38 2.69 -8.63
C ILE A 88 -16.22 3.35 -7.27
N ILE A 89 -15.61 4.54 -7.29
CA ILE A 89 -15.42 5.40 -6.13
C ILE A 89 -16.27 6.65 -6.34
N ASP A 90 -17.08 6.99 -5.34
CA ASP A 90 -17.89 8.19 -5.37
C ASP A 90 -17.06 9.42 -4.97
N ASP A 91 -16.25 9.88 -5.92
CA ASP A 91 -15.39 11.06 -5.81
C ASP A 91 -15.47 11.88 -7.09
N ALA A 92 -15.64 13.20 -6.94
CA ALA A 92 -15.71 14.14 -8.07
C ALA A 92 -14.33 14.40 -8.72
N SER A 93 -13.24 14.13 -8.03
CA SER A 93 -11.88 14.26 -8.57
C SER A 93 -11.62 13.17 -9.60
N PRO A 94 -11.16 13.51 -10.84
CA PRO A 94 -10.88 12.51 -11.85
C PRO A 94 -9.66 11.65 -11.46
N ASN A 95 -9.89 10.37 -11.23
CA ASN A 95 -8.82 9.42 -10.88
C ASN A 95 -9.19 8.00 -11.30
N ALA A 96 -8.17 7.19 -11.61
CA ALA A 96 -8.26 5.74 -11.77
C ALA A 96 -7.00 5.10 -11.21
N PHE A 97 -7.09 3.87 -10.74
CA PHE A 97 -5.94 3.10 -10.33
C PHE A 97 -6.20 1.60 -10.39
N ALA A 98 -5.14 0.83 -10.58
CA ALA A 98 -5.14 -0.61 -10.42
C ALA A 98 -4.41 -1.02 -9.14
N THR A 99 -4.89 -2.08 -8.51
CA THR A 99 -4.28 -2.68 -7.31
C THR A 99 -4.42 -4.20 -7.37
N GLY A 100 -3.56 -4.91 -6.64
CA GLY A 100 -3.58 -6.36 -6.62
C GLY A 100 -2.21 -6.95 -6.33
N ARG A 101 -2.17 -8.25 -6.09
CA ARG A 101 -0.91 -8.98 -5.88
C ARG A 101 -0.36 -9.62 -7.17
N ASP A 102 -1.24 -9.91 -8.12
CA ASP A 102 -0.94 -10.51 -9.42
C ASP A 102 -2.09 -10.24 -10.40
N PRO A 103 -1.94 -10.49 -11.71
CA PRO A 103 -2.99 -10.26 -12.69
C PRO A 103 -4.30 -11.02 -12.43
N GLU A 104 -4.22 -12.22 -11.84
CA GLU A 104 -5.42 -13.04 -11.54
C GLU A 104 -6.21 -12.49 -10.34
N HIS A 105 -5.54 -11.71 -9.47
CA HIS A 105 -6.12 -11.08 -8.28
C HIS A 105 -6.03 -9.55 -8.37
N ALA A 106 -6.17 -9.01 -9.55
CA ALA A 106 -6.17 -7.58 -9.81
C ALA A 106 -7.55 -6.95 -9.61
N SER A 107 -7.56 -5.71 -9.25
CA SER A 107 -8.73 -4.85 -9.18
C SER A 107 -8.41 -3.52 -9.84
N ILE A 108 -9.38 -2.94 -10.54
CA ILE A 108 -9.30 -1.62 -11.16
C ILE A 108 -10.42 -0.75 -10.63
N ALA A 109 -10.12 0.47 -10.26
CA ALA A 109 -11.06 1.41 -9.69
C ALA A 109 -11.07 2.72 -10.48
N PHE A 110 -12.27 3.27 -10.70
CA PHE A 110 -12.50 4.55 -11.37
C PHE A 110 -13.34 5.44 -10.46
N THR A 111 -13.03 6.73 -10.39
CA THR A 111 -13.88 7.69 -9.71
C THR A 111 -15.07 8.09 -10.57
N THR A 112 -16.16 8.51 -9.93
CA THR A 112 -17.32 9.09 -10.65
C THR A 112 -16.92 10.35 -11.44
N GLY A 113 -15.89 11.07 -10.97
CA GLY A 113 -15.34 12.23 -11.65
C GLY A 113 -14.72 11.90 -12.99
N ILE A 114 -13.85 10.87 -13.08
CA ILE A 114 -13.21 10.51 -14.35
C ILE A 114 -14.23 9.94 -15.35
N LEU A 115 -15.21 9.16 -14.88
CA LEU A 115 -16.27 8.60 -15.73
C LEU A 115 -17.19 9.66 -16.34
N LYS A 116 -17.33 10.83 -15.69
CA LYS A 116 -18.12 11.97 -16.21
C LYS A 116 -17.29 12.89 -17.10
N LEU A 117 -15.98 12.95 -16.88
CA LEU A 117 -15.08 13.89 -17.54
C LEU A 117 -14.62 13.38 -18.90
N LEU A 118 -14.29 12.10 -19.02
CA LEU A 118 -13.67 11.52 -20.20
C LEU A 118 -14.68 10.97 -21.19
N THR A 119 -14.37 11.10 -22.47
CA THR A 119 -15.04 10.36 -23.56
C THR A 119 -14.71 8.87 -23.43
N ARG A 120 -15.42 8.04 -24.19
CA ARG A 120 -15.17 6.60 -24.19
C ARG A 120 -13.74 6.26 -24.64
N GLU A 121 -13.25 6.94 -25.67
CA GLU A 121 -11.91 6.73 -26.24
C GLU A 121 -10.81 7.15 -25.25
N GLU A 122 -11.01 8.26 -24.55
CA GLU A 122 -10.08 8.72 -23.51
C GLU A 122 -10.07 7.77 -22.31
N LEU A 123 -11.24 7.29 -21.88
CA LEU A 123 -11.38 6.33 -20.81
C LEU A 123 -10.74 4.98 -21.17
N GLU A 124 -10.83 4.56 -22.44
CA GLU A 124 -10.18 3.37 -22.97
C GLU A 124 -8.64 3.50 -22.84
N GLY A 125 -8.09 4.66 -23.18
CA GLY A 125 -6.66 4.95 -22.99
C GLY A 125 -6.22 4.85 -21.53
N VAL A 126 -6.98 5.44 -20.60
CA VAL A 126 -6.70 5.33 -19.16
C VAL A 126 -6.82 3.89 -18.67
N ALA A 127 -7.87 3.18 -19.05
CA ALA A 127 -8.06 1.79 -18.66
C ALA A 127 -6.94 0.88 -19.20
N ALA A 128 -6.51 1.08 -20.45
CA ALA A 128 -5.39 0.35 -21.04
C ALA A 128 -4.08 0.61 -20.31
N HIS A 129 -3.84 1.86 -19.90
CA HIS A 129 -2.67 2.23 -19.08
C HIS A 129 -2.68 1.49 -17.75
N GLU A 130 -3.78 1.52 -17.01
CA GLU A 130 -3.90 0.82 -15.73
C GLU A 130 -3.76 -0.72 -15.89
N LEU A 131 -4.33 -1.29 -16.95
CA LEU A 131 -4.19 -2.70 -17.26
C LEU A 131 -2.75 -3.08 -17.63
N SER A 132 -1.98 -2.18 -18.21
CA SER A 132 -0.54 -2.41 -18.46
C SER A 132 0.23 -2.59 -17.16
N HIS A 133 -0.08 -1.80 -16.11
CA HIS A 133 0.50 -1.97 -14.78
C HIS A 133 0.13 -3.30 -14.13
N VAL A 134 -1.09 -3.80 -14.39
CA VAL A 134 -1.50 -5.15 -13.96
C VAL A 134 -0.64 -6.21 -14.64
N LYS A 135 -0.49 -6.14 -15.96
CA LYS A 135 0.28 -7.10 -16.77
C LYS A 135 1.74 -7.17 -16.36
N ASN A 136 2.33 -6.02 -16.11
CA ASN A 136 3.74 -5.87 -15.74
C ASN A 136 4.01 -6.13 -14.25
N TYR A 137 3.01 -6.53 -13.48
CA TYR A 137 3.11 -6.70 -12.03
C TYR A 137 3.49 -5.43 -11.23
N ASP A 138 3.29 -4.25 -11.81
CA ASP A 138 3.61 -2.97 -11.16
C ASP A 138 2.71 -2.72 -9.95
N ILE A 139 1.48 -3.24 -10.00
CA ILE A 139 0.52 -3.21 -8.90
C ILE A 139 1.09 -3.79 -7.58
N ARG A 140 2.01 -4.76 -7.64
CA ARG A 140 2.68 -5.32 -6.45
C ARG A 140 3.51 -4.28 -5.72
N VAL A 141 4.20 -3.44 -6.46
CA VAL A 141 5.10 -2.45 -5.86
C VAL A 141 4.29 -1.36 -5.18
N MET A 142 3.24 -0.86 -5.82
CA MET A 142 2.33 0.13 -5.23
C MET A 142 1.69 -0.41 -3.96
N THR A 143 1.21 -1.64 -4.00
CA THR A 143 0.64 -2.36 -2.87
C THR A 143 1.63 -2.46 -1.69
N ILE A 144 2.88 -2.86 -1.94
CA ILE A 144 3.93 -2.95 -0.93
C ILE A 144 4.26 -1.58 -0.34
N VAL A 145 4.29 -0.52 -1.16
CA VAL A 145 4.56 0.85 -0.70
C VAL A 145 3.48 1.34 0.28
N VAL A 146 2.20 1.15 -0.04
CA VAL A 146 1.09 1.54 0.84
C VAL A 146 1.19 0.84 2.20
N VAL A 147 1.51 -0.46 2.19
CA VAL A 147 1.69 -1.25 3.40
C VAL A 147 2.88 -0.77 4.24
N LEU A 148 4.00 -0.44 3.59
CA LEU A 148 5.18 0.07 4.28
C LEU A 148 4.92 1.40 4.98
N VAL A 149 4.24 2.31 4.28
CA VAL A 149 3.87 3.61 4.84
C VAL A 149 2.94 3.43 6.03
N GLY A 150 1.93 2.55 5.90
CA GLY A 150 1.03 2.22 7.00
C GLY A 150 1.77 1.66 8.22
N LEU A 151 2.76 0.78 8.01
CA LEU A 151 3.56 0.22 9.09
C LEU A 151 4.45 1.27 9.78
N ILE A 152 5.13 2.11 9.00
CA ILE A 152 5.97 3.19 9.57
C ILE A 152 5.11 4.12 10.40
N SER A 153 3.91 4.47 9.92
CA SER A 153 2.95 5.29 10.66
C SER A 153 2.49 4.62 11.94
N LEU A 154 2.19 3.32 11.89
CA LEU A 154 1.80 2.53 13.07
C LEU A 154 2.93 2.46 14.10
N ILE A 155 4.17 2.22 13.69
CA ILE A 155 5.33 2.21 14.58
C ILE A 155 5.51 3.58 15.24
N ALA A 156 5.43 4.65 14.47
CA ALA A 156 5.52 6.02 14.97
C ALA A 156 4.44 6.30 16.05
N ASP A 157 3.21 5.89 15.78
CA ASP A 157 2.07 6.03 16.69
C ASP A 157 2.27 5.25 17.99
N ILE A 158 2.70 3.99 17.90
CA ILE A 158 3.05 3.16 19.06
C ILE A 158 4.16 3.81 19.88
N MET A 159 5.22 4.32 19.26
CA MET A 159 6.34 4.97 19.97
C MET A 159 5.88 6.23 20.71
N ILE A 160 5.00 7.02 20.11
CA ILE A 160 4.42 8.20 20.73
C ILE A 160 3.55 7.79 21.94
N HIS A 161 2.67 6.79 21.77
CA HIS A 161 1.75 6.36 22.81
C HIS A 161 2.44 5.64 23.99
N LEU A 162 3.49 4.86 23.74
CA LEU A 162 4.28 4.23 24.82
C LEU A 162 4.86 5.24 25.79
N ARG A 163 5.28 6.42 25.32
CA ARG A 163 5.78 7.48 26.19
C ARG A 163 4.71 8.06 27.11
N PHE A 164 3.49 8.28 26.63
CA PHE A 164 2.43 8.86 27.45
C PHE A 164 2.01 7.95 28.61
N ARG A 165 2.37 6.65 28.52
CA ARG A 165 2.04 5.64 29.55
C ARG A 165 3.18 5.37 30.55
N GLY A 166 4.42 5.76 30.23
CA GLY A 166 5.60 5.59 31.10
C GLY A 166 5.97 6.89 31.81
N SER A 167 5.86 6.91 33.15
CA SER A 167 6.12 8.07 34.00
C SER A 167 7.62 8.38 34.21
N ASP A 168 8.53 7.73 33.48
CA ASP A 168 9.98 7.91 33.70
C ASP A 168 10.55 8.96 32.74
N LYS A 169 11.10 10.03 33.36
CA LYS A 169 11.73 11.19 32.69
C LYS A 169 13.14 10.86 32.14
N ASN A 170 13.40 9.67 31.66
CA ASN A 170 14.70 9.31 31.13
C ASN A 170 14.89 9.87 29.71
N ASN A 171 16.09 10.41 29.45
CA ASN A 171 16.50 10.96 28.13
C ASN A 171 16.28 9.96 26.96
N ALA A 172 16.33 8.65 27.23
CA ALA A 172 16.02 7.60 26.27
C ALA A 172 14.59 7.66 25.75
N GLY A 173 13.61 7.97 26.61
CA GLY A 173 12.21 8.13 26.20
C GLY A 173 11.98 9.33 25.27
N ILE A 174 12.75 10.42 25.45
CA ILE A 174 12.70 11.60 24.57
C ILE A 174 13.26 11.25 23.20
N ALA A 175 14.38 10.54 23.14
CA ALA A 175 14.99 10.13 21.89
C ALA A 175 14.05 9.23 21.06
N LEU A 176 13.36 8.28 21.69
CA LEU A 176 12.40 7.40 21.02
C LEU A 176 11.23 8.18 20.39
N VAL A 177 10.70 9.18 21.12
CA VAL A 177 9.63 10.03 20.56
C VAL A 177 10.11 10.87 19.38
N LEU A 178 11.30 11.47 19.49
CA LEU A 178 11.87 12.25 18.39
C LEU A 178 12.09 11.37 17.14
N ILE A 179 12.56 10.13 17.32
CA ILE A 179 12.68 9.16 16.24
C ILE A 179 11.30 8.80 15.67
N GLY A 180 10.30 8.56 16.52
CA GLY A 180 8.93 8.27 16.09
C GLY A 180 8.31 9.41 15.27
N ILE A 181 8.46 10.65 15.73
CA ILE A 181 8.00 11.85 15.01
C ILE A 181 8.76 12.00 13.69
N ALA A 182 10.09 11.83 13.69
CA ALA A 182 10.88 11.90 12.47
C ALA A 182 10.44 10.85 11.44
N LEU A 183 10.20 9.61 11.87
CA LEU A 183 9.69 8.54 11.01
C LEU A 183 8.29 8.87 10.47
N ALA A 184 7.39 9.39 11.29
CA ALA A 184 6.05 9.79 10.87
C ALA A 184 6.10 10.93 9.82
N LEU A 185 6.97 11.93 10.00
CA LEU A 185 7.15 13.03 9.06
C LEU A 185 7.85 12.60 7.76
N LEU A 186 8.77 11.64 7.83
CA LEU A 186 9.51 11.14 6.67
C LEU A 186 8.71 10.08 5.89
N SER A 187 7.76 9.39 6.52
CA SER A 187 6.95 8.33 5.90
C SER A 187 6.32 8.74 4.57
N PRO A 188 5.57 9.86 4.45
CA PRO A 188 4.98 10.28 3.18
C PRO A 188 6.02 10.69 2.13
N ILE A 189 7.19 11.19 2.58
CA ILE A 189 8.29 11.55 1.68
C ILE A 189 8.91 10.30 1.06
N PHE A 190 9.20 9.29 1.88
CA PHE A 190 9.70 8.00 1.39
C PHE A 190 8.71 7.31 0.47
N ALA A 191 7.41 7.32 0.80
CA ALA A 191 6.37 6.80 -0.09
C ALA A 191 6.42 7.45 -1.47
N LYS A 192 6.50 8.79 -1.51
CA LYS A 192 6.54 9.54 -2.76
C LYS A 192 7.83 9.31 -3.55
N ILE A 193 8.98 9.21 -2.89
CA ILE A 193 10.27 8.89 -3.53
C ILE A 193 10.24 7.48 -4.13
N ILE A 194 9.74 6.48 -3.40
CA ILE A 194 9.63 5.11 -3.89
C ILE A 194 8.66 5.05 -5.07
N GLN A 195 7.52 5.72 -4.98
CA GLN A 195 6.54 5.81 -6.06
C GLN A 195 7.16 6.42 -7.33
N LEU A 196 7.88 7.55 -7.20
CA LEU A 196 8.55 8.21 -8.32
C LEU A 196 9.71 7.37 -8.90
N ALA A 197 10.47 6.68 -8.06
CA ALA A 197 11.57 5.83 -8.51
C ALA A 197 11.07 4.61 -9.30
N VAL A 198 9.93 4.05 -8.88
CA VAL A 198 9.30 2.92 -9.57
C VAL A 198 8.65 3.36 -10.87
N SER A 199 7.92 4.49 -10.88
CA SER A 199 7.30 5.06 -12.08
C SER A 199 8.35 5.33 -13.15
N ARG A 200 9.41 6.09 -12.84
CA ARG A 200 10.48 6.40 -13.80
C ARG A 200 11.23 5.20 -14.35
N SER A 201 11.42 4.16 -13.56
CA SER A 201 12.15 2.96 -14.00
C SER A 201 11.37 2.12 -15.01
N ARG A 202 10.06 2.32 -15.15
CA ARG A 202 9.16 1.49 -15.97
C ARG A 202 8.53 2.20 -17.15
N GLU A 203 8.55 3.53 -17.17
CA GLU A 203 8.11 4.31 -18.34
C GLU A 203 9.11 4.26 -19.52
N TYR A 204 10.31 3.74 -19.32
CA TYR A 204 11.36 3.61 -20.33
C TYR A 204 11.57 2.18 -20.87
N LEU A 205 10.69 1.24 -20.53
CA LEU A 205 10.68 -0.14 -21.05
C LEU A 205 9.39 -0.41 -21.84
#